data_311b21c995e422881a4a5cd2a3b79438
#
_entry.id   311b21c995e422881a4a5cd2a3b79438
#
_cell.length_a   1.000
_cell.length_b   1.000
_cell.length_c   1.000
_cell.angle_alpha   90.00
_cell.angle_beta   90.00
_cell.angle_gamma   90.00
#
_symmetry.space_group_name_H-M   'P 1'
#
loop_
_entity.id
_entity.type
_entity.pdbx_description
1 polymer ?
#
loop_
_entity_poly.entity_id
_entity_poly.type
_entity_poly.pdbx_seq_one_letter_code
_entity_poly.pdbx_strand_id
1 'polypeptide(L)'
;MKATDKTMEKIVALCKNRGFVYSGSEIYGGLSNTWDYGPLGVEFKNNVKKAWMKKFVQESPYNVGLDSAILMNPQVWVASGHVGGFSDPLMDCEDCKTRHRADKLIEDAGGDPKIGRAHV
;
A
#
# COMPACT_ATOMS: atom_id res chain seq x y z
N MET A 1 6.74 -26.94 3.49
CA MET A 1 5.57 -26.21 4.00
C MET A 1 4.52 -26.23 2.91
N LYS A 2 3.35 -26.82 3.15
CA LYS A 2 2.26 -26.85 2.17
C LYS A 2 1.70 -25.43 1.98
N ALA A 3 1.19 -25.12 0.79
CA ALA A 3 0.64 -23.80 0.48
C ALA A 3 -0.48 -23.37 1.46
N THR A 4 -1.27 -24.33 1.93
CA THR A 4 -2.35 -24.17 2.92
C THR A 4 -1.87 -23.70 4.29
N ASP A 5 -0.57 -23.82 4.62
CA ASP A 5 -0.03 -23.42 5.92
C ASP A 5 0.50 -21.99 5.93
N LYS A 6 0.46 -21.29 4.80
CA LYS A 6 0.98 -19.93 4.62
C LYS A 6 -0.14 -18.91 4.84
N THR A 7 -0.45 -18.60 6.08
CA THR A 7 -1.37 -17.49 6.38
C THR A 7 -0.60 -16.17 6.48
N MET A 8 -1.28 -15.05 6.23
CA MET A 8 -0.69 -13.72 6.34
C MET A 8 -0.11 -13.47 7.74
N GLU A 9 -0.80 -13.91 8.77
CA GLU A 9 -0.37 -13.78 10.16
C GLU A 9 0.97 -14.47 10.42
N LYS A 10 1.14 -15.71 9.92
CA LYS A 10 2.41 -16.45 10.04
C LYS A 10 3.54 -15.78 9.27
N ILE A 11 3.25 -15.21 8.09
CA ILE A 11 4.24 -14.49 7.28
C ILE A 11 4.66 -13.22 8.01
N VAL A 12 3.72 -12.44 8.54
CA VAL A 12 4.01 -11.22 9.30
C VAL A 12 4.83 -11.54 10.55
N ALA A 13 4.44 -12.56 11.31
CA ALA A 13 5.19 -12.99 12.50
C ALA A 13 6.62 -13.41 12.14
N LEU A 14 6.80 -14.18 11.06
CA LEU A 14 8.12 -14.56 10.57
C LEU A 14 8.96 -13.34 10.17
N CYS A 15 8.37 -12.39 9.45
CA CYS A 15 9.05 -11.18 9.00
C CYS A 15 9.55 -10.32 10.16
N LYS A 16 8.73 -10.15 11.20
CA LYS A 16 9.12 -9.45 12.44
C LYS A 16 10.22 -10.19 13.18
N ASN A 17 10.05 -11.48 13.42
CA ASN A 17 10.98 -12.30 14.21
C ASN A 17 12.36 -12.46 13.54
N ARG A 18 12.42 -12.37 12.22
CA ARG A 18 13.66 -12.56 11.44
C ARG A 18 14.31 -11.28 10.98
N GLY A 19 13.77 -10.13 11.36
CA GLY A 19 14.34 -8.83 10.99
C GLY A 19 14.16 -8.44 9.53
N PHE A 20 13.05 -8.85 8.93
CA PHE A 20 12.65 -8.33 7.61
C PHE A 20 12.01 -6.96 7.76
N VAL A 21 11.15 -6.78 8.75
CA VAL A 21 10.44 -5.52 9.01
C VAL A 21 10.33 -5.26 10.50
N TYR A 22 10.33 -3.99 10.86
CA TYR A 22 10.05 -3.49 12.21
C TYR A 22 9.00 -2.39 12.13
N SER A 23 8.28 -2.15 13.23
CA SER A 23 7.41 -0.98 13.33
C SER A 23 8.23 0.29 13.27
N GLY A 24 7.87 1.23 12.42
CA GLY A 24 8.54 2.53 12.38
C GLY A 24 8.40 3.27 13.72
N SER A 25 9.48 3.88 14.19
CA SER A 25 9.51 4.62 15.48
C SER A 25 9.11 3.77 16.69
N GLU A 26 9.46 2.49 16.71
CA GLU A 26 9.03 1.52 17.73
C GLU A 26 9.37 1.94 19.16
N ILE A 27 10.52 2.57 19.37
CA ILE A 27 10.95 3.06 20.70
C ILE A 27 10.03 4.13 21.31
N TYR A 28 9.20 4.76 20.48
CA TYR A 28 8.20 5.75 20.90
C TYR A 28 6.76 5.23 20.78
N GLY A 29 6.58 3.90 20.76
CA GLY A 29 5.26 3.27 20.63
C GLY A 29 4.81 2.98 19.21
N GLY A 30 5.66 3.26 18.22
CA GLY A 30 5.37 3.01 16.82
C GLY A 30 4.45 4.03 16.16
N LEU A 31 4.30 3.92 14.86
CA LEU A 31 3.35 4.69 14.06
C LEU A 31 2.54 3.71 13.20
N SER A 32 1.21 3.83 13.26
CA SER A 32 0.31 2.97 12.49
C SER A 32 0.65 2.94 11.01
N ASN A 33 0.66 1.74 10.43
CA ASN A 33 0.92 1.50 9.01
C ASN A 33 2.28 1.99 8.49
N THR A 34 3.23 2.23 9.39
CA THR A 34 4.60 2.64 9.05
C THR A 34 5.59 1.55 9.47
N TRP A 35 6.42 1.12 8.53
CA TRP A 35 7.32 0.00 8.72
C TRP A 35 8.72 0.35 8.21
N ASP A 36 9.72 -0.02 8.99
CA ASP A 36 11.12 0.03 8.58
C ASP A 36 11.56 -1.33 8.04
N TYR A 37 12.37 -1.32 7.00
CA TYR A 37 13.01 -2.56 6.53
C TYR A 37 14.22 -2.88 7.40
N GLY A 38 14.21 -4.05 8.01
CA GLY A 38 15.38 -4.59 8.70
C GLY A 38 16.43 -5.12 7.72
N PRO A 39 17.56 -5.65 8.22
CA PRO A 39 18.68 -6.09 7.38
C PRO A 39 18.27 -7.08 6.29
N LEU A 40 17.48 -8.10 6.62
CA LEU A 40 17.00 -9.06 5.63
C LEU A 40 15.93 -8.46 4.70
N GLY A 41 15.12 -7.53 5.20
CA GLY A 41 14.11 -6.82 4.41
C GLY A 41 14.71 -5.93 3.34
N VAL A 42 15.80 -5.23 3.63
CA VAL A 42 16.51 -4.38 2.67
C VAL A 42 17.06 -5.24 1.52
N GLU A 43 17.72 -6.35 1.82
CA GLU A 43 18.25 -7.26 0.82
C GLU A 43 17.12 -7.84 -0.06
N PHE A 44 16.04 -8.30 0.57
CA PHE A 44 14.88 -8.81 -0.16
C PHE A 44 14.25 -7.75 -1.07
N LYS A 45 14.02 -6.54 -0.55
CA LYS A 45 13.50 -5.40 -1.33
C LYS A 45 14.37 -5.09 -2.54
N ASN A 46 15.69 -5.02 -2.34
CA ASN A 46 16.62 -4.71 -3.42
C ASN A 46 16.65 -5.83 -4.49
N ASN A 47 16.54 -7.09 -4.08
CA ASN A 47 16.44 -8.20 -5.03
C ASN A 47 15.16 -8.13 -5.86
N VAL A 48 14.01 -7.78 -5.27
CA VAL A 48 12.76 -7.57 -6.00
C VAL A 48 12.91 -6.42 -7.01
N LYS A 49 13.49 -5.29 -6.59
CA LYS A 49 13.76 -4.15 -7.49
C LYS A 49 14.68 -4.52 -8.65
N LYS A 50 15.77 -5.26 -8.37
CA LYS A 50 16.69 -5.74 -9.41
C LYS A 50 15.99 -6.66 -10.41
N ALA A 51 15.19 -7.60 -9.93
CA ALA A 51 14.43 -8.50 -10.79
C ALA A 51 13.43 -7.75 -11.67
N TRP A 52 12.74 -6.76 -11.11
CA TRP A 52 11.83 -5.88 -11.86
C TRP A 52 12.55 -5.09 -12.95
N MET A 53 13.65 -4.41 -12.60
CA MET A 53 14.48 -3.65 -13.54
C MET A 53 15.02 -4.54 -14.66
N LYS A 54 15.51 -5.72 -14.31
CA LYS A 54 15.97 -6.69 -15.30
C LYS A 54 14.84 -7.06 -16.26
N LYS A 55 13.69 -7.47 -15.73
CA LYS A 55 12.59 -7.99 -16.54
C LYS A 55 11.97 -6.93 -17.46
N PHE A 56 11.71 -5.75 -16.94
CA PHE A 56 10.91 -4.75 -17.66
C PHE A 56 11.73 -3.68 -18.37
N VAL A 57 12.98 -3.49 -17.99
CA VAL A 57 13.85 -2.48 -18.61
C VAL A 57 14.98 -3.13 -19.40
N GLN A 58 15.79 -3.98 -18.77
CA GLN A 58 17.00 -4.50 -19.42
C GLN A 58 16.71 -5.58 -20.49
N GLU A 59 15.68 -6.40 -20.30
CA GLU A 59 15.28 -7.42 -21.28
C GLU A 59 14.41 -6.86 -22.42
N SER A 60 14.00 -5.59 -22.35
CA SER A 60 13.19 -4.93 -23.37
C SER A 60 14.05 -3.92 -24.15
N PRO A 61 14.10 -4.01 -25.49
CA PRO A 61 14.84 -3.04 -26.30
C PRO A 61 14.15 -1.67 -26.41
N TYR A 62 12.91 -1.55 -25.95
CA TYR A 62 12.09 -0.34 -26.10
C TYR A 62 11.87 0.42 -24.79
N ASN A 63 12.30 -0.15 -23.66
CA ASN A 63 12.07 0.45 -22.35
C ASN A 63 13.34 1.06 -21.79
N VAL A 64 13.20 2.22 -21.17
CA VAL A 64 14.26 2.90 -20.44
C VAL A 64 13.81 3.19 -19.01
N GLY A 65 14.75 3.26 -18.09
CA GLY A 65 14.47 3.64 -16.71
C GLY A 65 14.31 5.14 -16.57
N LEU A 66 13.33 5.57 -15.77
CA LEU A 66 13.15 6.94 -15.32
C LEU A 66 12.96 6.95 -13.81
N ASP A 67 13.70 7.81 -13.13
CA ASP A 67 13.52 8.05 -11.69
C ASP A 67 13.10 9.50 -11.49
N SER A 68 11.78 9.72 -11.50
CA SER A 68 11.21 11.05 -11.33
C SER A 68 11.08 11.41 -9.85
N ALA A 69 11.13 12.71 -9.55
CA ALA A 69 10.91 13.21 -8.19
C ALA A 69 9.50 12.88 -7.69
N ILE A 70 9.39 12.54 -6.39
CA ILE A 70 8.09 12.30 -5.73
C ILE A 70 7.32 13.61 -5.62
N LEU A 71 8.01 14.72 -5.29
CA LEU A 71 7.42 16.04 -5.24
C LEU A 71 7.36 16.62 -6.65
N MET A 72 6.16 16.95 -7.10
CA MET A 72 5.90 17.45 -8.45
C MET A 72 5.06 18.72 -8.39
N ASN A 73 5.06 19.48 -9.49
CA ASN A 73 4.14 20.59 -9.64
C ASN A 73 2.68 20.09 -9.55
N PRO A 74 1.79 20.73 -8.76
CA PRO A 74 0.38 20.30 -8.63
C PRO A 74 -0.36 20.17 -9.95
N GLN A 75 0.01 20.92 -10.99
CA GLN A 75 -0.60 20.82 -12.32
C GLN A 75 -0.46 19.43 -12.96
N VAL A 76 0.58 18.66 -12.59
CA VAL A 76 0.72 17.26 -13.04
C VAL A 76 -0.48 16.43 -12.59
N TRP A 77 -0.91 16.61 -11.34
CA TRP A 77 -2.04 15.89 -10.77
C TRP A 77 -3.39 16.39 -11.25
N VAL A 78 -3.48 17.69 -11.59
CA VAL A 78 -4.66 18.24 -12.27
C VAL A 78 -4.80 17.66 -13.67
N ALA A 79 -3.73 17.69 -14.47
CA ALA A 79 -3.72 17.18 -15.82
C ALA A 79 -4.00 15.67 -15.92
N SER A 80 -3.50 14.90 -14.95
CA SER A 80 -3.75 13.45 -14.87
C SER A 80 -5.12 13.08 -14.28
N GLY A 81 -5.91 14.05 -13.82
CA GLY A 81 -7.23 13.83 -13.21
C GLY A 81 -7.20 13.31 -11.78
N HIS A 82 -6.01 13.12 -11.19
CA HIS A 82 -5.90 12.57 -9.83
C HIS A 82 -6.48 13.50 -8.76
N VAL A 83 -6.34 14.83 -8.91
CA VAL A 83 -6.86 15.79 -7.92
C VAL A 83 -8.38 15.70 -7.79
N GLY A 84 -9.10 15.52 -8.90
CA GLY A 84 -10.56 15.42 -8.89
C GLY A 84 -11.10 14.07 -8.43
N GLY A 85 -10.26 13.02 -8.46
CA GLY A 85 -10.64 11.64 -8.12
C GLY A 85 -10.24 11.19 -6.72
N PHE A 86 -9.47 11.99 -5.99
CA PHE A 86 -8.93 11.64 -4.67
C PHE A 86 -9.88 12.00 -3.52
N SER A 87 -11.14 11.63 -3.61
CA SER A 87 -12.07 11.72 -2.48
C SER A 87 -12.55 10.31 -2.13
N ASP A 88 -11.90 9.69 -1.15
CA ASP A 88 -12.46 8.50 -0.55
C ASP A 88 -13.69 8.91 0.28
N PRO A 89 -14.85 8.27 0.12
CA PRO A 89 -16.00 8.52 0.96
C PRO A 89 -15.73 7.96 2.37
N LEU A 90 -15.35 8.84 3.29
CA LEU A 90 -15.04 8.47 4.67
C LEU A 90 -16.26 8.69 5.56
N MET A 91 -16.50 7.77 6.47
CA MET A 91 -17.53 7.84 7.50
C MET A 91 -16.91 7.59 8.87
N ASP A 92 -17.33 8.36 9.85
CA ASP A 92 -16.94 8.16 11.25
C ASP A 92 -18.05 7.39 11.98
N CYS A 93 -17.68 6.31 12.69
CA CYS A 93 -18.61 5.58 13.54
C CYS A 93 -19.03 6.47 14.72
N GLU A 94 -20.34 6.57 14.99
CA GLU A 94 -20.85 7.40 16.08
C GLU A 94 -20.46 6.87 17.46
N ASP A 95 -20.34 5.54 17.60
CA ASP A 95 -20.04 4.90 18.88
C ASP A 95 -18.55 4.90 19.20
N CYS A 96 -17.73 4.32 18.32
CA CYS A 96 -16.29 4.12 18.58
C CYS A 96 -15.39 5.21 18.00
N LYS A 97 -15.96 6.18 17.25
CA LYS A 97 -15.23 7.27 16.58
C LYS A 97 -14.14 6.80 15.60
N THR A 98 -14.16 5.55 15.20
CA THR A 98 -13.25 5.03 14.18
C THR A 98 -13.70 5.46 12.78
N ARG A 99 -12.72 5.80 11.96
CA ARG A 99 -12.96 6.22 10.57
C ARG A 99 -12.89 5.01 9.64
N HIS A 100 -13.91 4.87 8.82
CA HIS A 100 -14.04 3.78 7.85
C HIS A 100 -14.28 4.35 6.44
N ARG A 101 -13.91 3.57 5.43
CA ARG A 101 -14.30 3.85 4.05
C ARG A 101 -15.72 3.33 3.83
N ALA A 102 -16.62 4.22 3.40
CA ALA A 102 -18.02 3.86 3.15
C ALA A 102 -18.17 2.81 2.04
N ASP A 103 -17.38 2.92 0.97
CA ASP A 103 -17.36 1.95 -0.13
C ASP A 103 -17.02 0.53 0.36
N LYS A 104 -15.99 0.41 1.22
CA LYS A 104 -15.63 -0.89 1.82
C LYS A 104 -16.70 -1.44 2.75
N LEU A 105 -17.31 -0.60 3.57
CA LEU A 105 -18.40 -1.05 4.45
C LEU A 105 -19.58 -1.59 3.64
N ILE A 106 -19.88 -0.96 2.51
CA ILE A 106 -20.95 -1.41 1.60
C ILE A 106 -20.58 -2.75 0.94
N GLU A 107 -19.34 -2.90 0.46
CA GLU A 107 -18.84 -4.15 -0.11
C GLU A 107 -18.88 -5.30 0.90
N ASP A 108 -18.38 -5.06 2.11
CA ASP A 108 -18.34 -6.05 3.21
C ASP A 108 -19.77 -6.48 3.64
N ALA A 109 -20.75 -5.58 3.50
CA ALA A 109 -22.17 -5.87 3.73
C ALA A 109 -22.86 -6.53 2.51
N GLY A 110 -22.13 -6.82 1.43
CA GLY A 110 -22.67 -7.44 0.21
C GLY A 110 -23.43 -6.47 -0.71
N GLY A 111 -23.26 -5.17 -0.52
CA GLY A 111 -23.83 -4.12 -1.38
C GLY A 111 -22.92 -3.71 -2.54
N ASP A 112 -23.47 -3.00 -3.52
CA ASP A 112 -22.71 -2.39 -4.62
C ASP A 112 -22.35 -0.94 -4.26
N PRO A 113 -21.07 -0.59 -4.06
CA PRO A 113 -20.66 0.76 -3.69
C PRO A 113 -20.90 1.81 -4.77
N LYS A 114 -21.20 1.39 -6.01
CA LYS A 114 -21.56 2.29 -7.10
C LYS A 114 -22.95 2.92 -6.95
N ILE A 115 -23.85 2.25 -6.25
CA ILE A 115 -25.23 2.72 -6.05
C ILE A 115 -25.27 3.93 -5.11
N GLY A 116 -24.35 4.02 -4.14
CA GLY A 116 -24.29 5.14 -3.18
C GLY A 116 -23.75 6.46 -3.75
N ARG A 117 -23.10 6.45 -4.91
CA ARG A 117 -22.53 7.66 -5.54
C ARG A 117 -23.54 8.52 -6.30
N ALA A 118 -24.76 8.03 -6.52
CA ALA A 118 -25.79 8.73 -7.30
C ALA A 118 -26.58 9.79 -6.50
N HIS A 119 -26.34 9.94 -5.20
CA HIS A 119 -27.16 10.80 -4.33
C HIS A 119 -26.34 11.65 -3.33
N VAL A 120 -25.16 12.09 -3.72
CA VAL A 120 -24.42 13.12 -2.95
C VAL A 120 -24.13 14.31 -3.84
#